data_f208761976ca44709beb5e6ebabcc642
#
_entry.id   f208761976ca44709beb5e6ebabcc642
#
_cell.length_a   1.000
_cell.length_b   1.000
_cell.length_c   1.000
_cell.angle_alpha   90.00
_cell.angle_beta   90.00
_cell.angle_gamma   90.00
#
_symmetry.space_group_name_H-M   'P 1'
#
loop_
_entity.id
_entity.type
_entity.pdbx_description
1 polymer ?
#
loop_
_entity_poly.entity_id
_entity_poly.type
_entity_poly.pdbx_seq_one_letter_code
_entity_poly.pdbx_strand_id
1 'polypeptide(L)'
;PLTRIEGHLRIEVEVKDGRVSKARSVGTLYRGLETILVGRDPRDVQHFTQRTCGVCTYTHALASTRALEDAIKVEIPKNATYIRNLVLGMQYLHDHIVHFYHLHALDFVDVTSALQADPVKAAKICSSVSPRPASADGFKAVQAKLKAFVESGQLGPFTNAYFLGGHPAYYLDPEAN
;
A
#
# COMPACT_ATOMS: atom_id res chain seq x y z
N PRO A 1 -3.16 3.66 15.74
CA PRO A 1 -3.03 3.58 14.28
C PRO A 1 -2.92 2.13 13.80
N LEU A 2 -3.39 1.87 12.58
CA LEU A 2 -3.08 0.64 11.85
C LEU A 2 -1.85 0.87 10.98
N THR A 3 -0.97 -0.11 10.94
CA THR A 3 0.26 -0.07 10.15
C THR A 3 0.16 -0.97 8.92
N ARG A 4 1.07 -0.82 7.96
CA ARG A 4 1.14 -1.60 6.71
C ARG A 4 -0.10 -1.45 5.85
N ILE A 5 -0.69 -0.26 5.88
CA ILE A 5 -1.80 0.15 5.01
C ILE A 5 -1.39 1.38 4.20
N GLU A 6 -2.11 1.65 3.12
CA GLU A 6 -2.07 2.94 2.47
C GLU A 6 -3.09 3.86 3.14
N GLY A 7 -2.66 5.08 3.50
CA GLY A 7 -3.48 6.05 4.22
C GLY A 7 -3.38 5.95 5.75
N HIS A 8 -4.19 6.74 6.44
CA HIS A 8 -4.15 6.87 7.88
C HIS A 8 -5.46 6.38 8.49
N LEU A 9 -5.38 5.27 9.20
CA LEU A 9 -6.51 4.66 9.91
C LEU A 9 -6.17 4.46 11.39
N ARG A 10 -7.09 4.87 12.24
CA ARG A 10 -7.04 4.64 13.68
C ARG A 10 -8.25 3.83 14.13
N ILE A 11 -8.03 2.87 15.00
CA ILE A 11 -9.11 2.19 15.71
C ILE A 11 -9.16 2.74 17.13
N GLU A 12 -10.32 3.21 17.52
CA GLU A 12 -10.61 3.69 18.88
C GLU A 12 -11.50 2.66 19.58
N VAL A 13 -11.13 2.28 20.79
CA VAL A 13 -11.91 1.31 21.57
C VAL A 13 -12.20 1.85 22.98
N GLU A 14 -13.42 1.60 23.46
CA GLU A 14 -13.77 1.78 24.86
C GLU A 14 -13.71 0.40 25.55
N VAL A 15 -12.95 0.32 26.63
CA VAL A 15 -12.83 -0.92 27.41
C VAL A 15 -13.57 -0.76 28.73
N LYS A 16 -14.48 -1.68 29.04
CA LYS A 16 -15.18 -1.79 30.33
C LYS A 16 -15.02 -3.22 30.84
N ASP A 17 -14.61 -3.34 32.09
CA ASP A 17 -14.43 -4.63 32.77
C ASP A 17 -13.55 -5.62 31.98
N GLY A 18 -12.46 -5.11 31.37
CA GLY A 18 -11.52 -5.90 30.57
C GLY A 18 -12.05 -6.35 29.21
N ARG A 19 -13.21 -5.85 28.77
CA ARG A 19 -13.82 -6.17 27.47
C ARG A 19 -14.04 -4.91 26.63
N VAL A 20 -13.87 -5.03 25.33
CA VAL A 20 -14.22 -3.95 24.40
C VAL A 20 -15.73 -3.75 24.38
N SER A 21 -16.20 -2.60 24.86
CA SER A 21 -17.62 -2.21 24.86
C SER A 21 -18.05 -1.48 23.61
N LYS A 22 -17.15 -0.70 23.02
CA LYS A 22 -17.35 -0.01 21.75
C LYS A 22 -16.07 0.02 20.95
N ALA A 23 -16.19 0.01 19.64
CA ALA A 23 -15.08 0.23 18.72
C ALA A 23 -15.52 1.16 17.57
N ARG A 24 -14.60 2.02 17.14
CA ARG A 24 -14.78 2.89 15.97
C ARG A 24 -13.54 2.84 15.09
N SER A 25 -13.74 2.81 13.78
CA SER A 25 -12.70 3.10 12.82
C SER A 25 -12.73 4.59 12.48
N VAL A 26 -11.57 5.25 12.51
CA VAL A 26 -11.44 6.67 12.27
C VAL A 26 -10.42 6.89 11.17
N GLY A 27 -10.87 7.34 10.01
CA GLY A 27 -10.00 7.85 8.95
C GLY A 27 -9.60 9.29 9.28
N THR A 28 -8.30 9.57 9.25
CA THR A 28 -7.78 10.91 9.60
C THR A 28 -7.53 11.78 8.37
N LEU A 29 -7.62 11.22 7.16
CA LEU A 29 -7.56 11.95 5.90
C LEU A 29 -8.98 12.25 5.41
N TYR A 30 -9.28 13.54 5.23
CA TYR A 30 -10.59 13.99 4.78
C TYR A 30 -10.46 14.76 3.47
N ARG A 31 -11.20 14.33 2.45
CA ARG A 31 -11.30 15.01 1.15
C ARG A 31 -12.72 15.41 0.76
N GLY A 32 -13.68 15.13 1.62
CA GLY A 32 -15.08 15.55 1.45
C GLY A 32 -15.81 14.88 0.29
N LEU A 33 -15.46 13.65 -0.09
CA LEU A 33 -16.11 12.95 -1.20
C LEU A 33 -17.62 12.81 -0.99
N GLU A 34 -18.07 12.59 0.24
CA GLU A 34 -19.46 12.49 0.62
C GLU A 34 -20.21 13.79 0.29
N THR A 35 -19.57 14.94 0.51
CA THR A 35 -20.14 16.26 0.21
C THR A 35 -20.07 16.57 -1.29
N ILE A 36 -18.95 16.23 -1.95
CA ILE A 36 -18.74 16.47 -3.38
C ILE A 36 -19.77 15.73 -4.23
N LEU A 37 -20.18 14.53 -3.79
CA LEU A 37 -21.11 13.69 -4.54
C LEU A 37 -22.58 14.09 -4.39
N VAL A 38 -22.92 14.87 -3.37
CA VAL A 38 -24.32 15.34 -3.19
C VAL A 38 -24.77 16.18 -4.38
N GLY A 39 -25.92 15.81 -4.96
CA GLY A 39 -26.51 16.49 -6.10
C GLY A 39 -25.88 16.20 -7.46
N ARG A 40 -24.88 15.30 -7.53
CA ARG A 40 -24.30 14.85 -8.82
C ARG A 40 -25.09 13.72 -9.44
N ASP A 41 -24.95 13.57 -10.74
CA ASP A 41 -25.53 12.42 -11.46
C ASP A 41 -24.89 11.12 -10.92
N PRO A 42 -25.70 10.14 -10.50
CA PRO A 42 -25.17 8.87 -9.99
C PRO A 42 -24.28 8.12 -10.98
N ARG A 43 -24.45 8.36 -12.28
CA ARG A 43 -23.61 7.74 -13.33
C ARG A 43 -22.17 8.23 -13.31
N ASP A 44 -21.92 9.43 -12.79
CA ASP A 44 -20.60 10.04 -12.71
C ASP A 44 -19.84 9.64 -11.43
N VAL A 45 -20.53 9.07 -10.43
CA VAL A 45 -19.95 8.77 -9.11
C VAL A 45 -18.70 7.92 -9.20
N GLN A 46 -18.66 6.94 -10.11
CA GLN A 46 -17.48 6.08 -10.30
C GLN A 46 -16.20 6.87 -10.67
N HIS A 47 -16.32 7.94 -11.44
CA HIS A 47 -15.19 8.76 -11.85
C HIS A 47 -14.59 9.53 -10.67
N PHE A 48 -15.42 9.96 -9.73
CA PHE A 48 -14.97 10.62 -8.50
C PHE A 48 -14.37 9.63 -7.52
N THR A 49 -15.08 8.54 -7.25
CA THR A 49 -14.65 7.54 -6.27
C THR A 49 -13.36 6.84 -6.70
N GLN A 50 -13.16 6.59 -7.99
CA GLN A 50 -11.92 6.06 -8.52
C GLN A 50 -10.71 6.90 -8.11
N ARG A 51 -10.85 8.22 -8.02
CA ARG A 51 -9.77 9.14 -7.65
C ARG A 51 -9.52 9.24 -6.15
N THR A 52 -10.25 8.47 -5.36
CA THR A 52 -9.97 8.32 -3.92
C THR A 52 -8.58 7.72 -3.69
N CYS A 53 -8.20 6.73 -4.50
CA CYS A 53 -6.96 6.01 -4.34
C CYS A 53 -6.36 5.67 -5.72
N GLY A 54 -5.10 6.02 -5.94
CA GLY A 54 -4.37 5.68 -7.16
C GLY A 54 -3.72 4.30 -7.11
N VAL A 55 -3.39 3.79 -5.93
CA VAL A 55 -2.84 2.44 -5.73
C VAL A 55 -3.92 1.40 -5.98
N CYS A 56 -5.11 1.54 -5.36
CA CYS A 56 -6.25 0.67 -5.57
C CYS A 56 -7.21 1.24 -6.64
N THR A 57 -6.70 1.66 -7.77
CA THR A 57 -7.37 2.54 -8.73
C THR A 57 -8.71 2.01 -9.28
N TYR A 58 -8.89 0.69 -9.35
CA TYR A 58 -10.13 0.08 -9.82
C TYR A 58 -11.15 -0.19 -8.70
N THR A 59 -10.68 -0.40 -7.48
CA THR A 59 -11.51 -0.91 -6.38
C THR A 59 -12.66 0.03 -6.01
N HIS A 60 -12.37 1.33 -5.83
CA HIS A 60 -13.40 2.30 -5.49
C HIS A 60 -14.38 2.55 -6.63
N ALA A 61 -13.93 2.52 -7.88
CA ALA A 61 -14.81 2.61 -9.04
C ALA A 61 -15.78 1.42 -9.09
N LEU A 62 -15.26 0.19 -8.89
CA LEU A 62 -16.09 -1.00 -8.88
C LEU A 62 -17.09 -0.99 -7.71
N ALA A 63 -16.67 -0.55 -6.52
CA ALA A 63 -17.55 -0.48 -5.36
C ALA A 63 -18.73 0.48 -5.60
N SER A 64 -18.47 1.68 -6.13
CA SER A 64 -19.52 2.64 -6.44
C SER A 64 -20.42 2.19 -7.58
N THR A 65 -19.85 1.53 -8.58
CA THR A 65 -20.64 0.95 -9.67
C THR A 65 -21.60 -0.11 -9.16
N ARG A 66 -21.11 -1.04 -8.32
CA ARG A 66 -21.98 -2.06 -7.70
C ARG A 66 -23.05 -1.47 -6.80
N ALA A 67 -22.73 -0.41 -6.05
CA ALA A 67 -23.72 0.29 -5.22
C ALA A 67 -24.83 0.93 -6.07
N LEU A 68 -24.47 1.54 -7.21
CA LEU A 68 -25.44 2.10 -8.14
C LEU A 68 -26.31 1.00 -8.79
N GLU A 69 -25.69 -0.08 -9.27
CA GLU A 69 -26.39 -1.22 -9.88
C GLU A 69 -27.39 -1.86 -8.90
N ASP A 70 -26.99 -1.98 -7.63
CA ASP A 70 -27.91 -2.46 -6.59
C ASP A 70 -29.06 -1.48 -6.33
N ALA A 71 -28.78 -0.18 -6.33
CA ALA A 71 -29.81 0.85 -6.11
C ALA A 71 -30.88 0.85 -7.21
N ILE A 72 -30.47 0.70 -8.48
CA ILE A 72 -31.36 0.71 -9.62
C ILE A 72 -31.87 -0.70 -10.04
N LYS A 73 -31.40 -1.75 -9.35
CA LYS A 73 -31.77 -3.15 -9.57
C LYS A 73 -31.58 -3.62 -11.01
N VAL A 74 -30.48 -3.22 -11.63
CA VAL A 74 -30.14 -3.63 -13.00
C VAL A 74 -29.51 -5.03 -13.02
N GLU A 75 -29.90 -5.85 -13.99
CA GLU A 75 -29.26 -7.14 -14.23
C GLU A 75 -27.95 -6.95 -15.02
N ILE A 76 -26.87 -7.49 -14.50
CA ILE A 76 -25.54 -7.34 -15.09
C ILE A 76 -25.27 -8.49 -16.07
N PRO A 77 -24.94 -8.21 -17.35
CA PRO A 77 -24.57 -9.26 -18.31
C PRO A 77 -23.35 -10.06 -17.84
N LYS A 78 -23.37 -11.38 -18.07
CA LYS A 78 -22.28 -12.29 -17.68
C LYS A 78 -20.91 -11.84 -18.18
N ASN A 79 -20.83 -11.36 -19.42
CA ASN A 79 -19.56 -10.86 -19.97
C ASN A 79 -19.03 -9.65 -19.21
N ALA A 80 -19.89 -8.73 -18.77
CA ALA A 80 -19.46 -7.61 -17.93
C ALA A 80 -18.89 -8.09 -16.61
N THR A 81 -19.51 -9.11 -16.00
CA THR A 81 -18.98 -9.74 -14.78
C THR A 81 -17.61 -10.37 -15.00
N TYR A 82 -17.41 -11.08 -16.10
CA TYR A 82 -16.11 -11.69 -16.42
C TYR A 82 -15.02 -10.64 -16.65
N ILE A 83 -15.30 -9.58 -17.41
CA ILE A 83 -14.35 -8.49 -17.66
C ILE A 83 -13.98 -7.82 -16.34
N ARG A 84 -14.96 -7.49 -15.51
CA ARG A 84 -14.73 -6.87 -14.18
C ARG A 84 -13.89 -7.76 -13.27
N ASN A 85 -14.14 -9.06 -13.27
CA ASN A 85 -13.37 -10.01 -12.46
C ASN A 85 -11.93 -10.16 -12.96
N LEU A 86 -11.70 -10.11 -14.28
CA LEU A 86 -10.33 -10.10 -14.83
C LEU A 86 -9.57 -8.85 -14.41
N VAL A 87 -10.18 -7.67 -14.54
CA VAL A 87 -9.55 -6.39 -14.13
C VAL A 87 -9.29 -6.40 -12.62
N LEU A 88 -10.26 -6.85 -11.82
CA LEU A 88 -10.09 -6.96 -10.37
C LEU A 88 -9.00 -7.98 -10.00
N GLY A 89 -8.90 -9.08 -10.71
CA GLY A 89 -7.83 -10.08 -10.53
C GLY A 89 -6.45 -9.49 -10.78
N MET A 90 -6.29 -8.66 -11.81
CA MET A 90 -5.05 -7.92 -12.05
C MET A 90 -4.76 -6.90 -10.95
N GLN A 91 -5.78 -6.22 -10.44
CA GLN A 91 -5.65 -5.33 -9.28
C GLN A 91 -5.15 -6.10 -8.05
N TYR A 92 -5.68 -7.29 -7.78
CA TYR A 92 -5.19 -8.13 -6.67
C TYR A 92 -3.72 -8.50 -6.80
N LEU A 93 -3.29 -8.95 -7.98
CA LEU A 93 -1.88 -9.28 -8.23
C LEU A 93 -0.98 -8.06 -8.00
N HIS A 94 -1.37 -6.91 -8.55
CA HIS A 94 -0.67 -5.65 -8.33
C HIS A 94 -0.59 -5.29 -6.84
N ASP A 95 -1.71 -5.32 -6.13
CA ASP A 95 -1.79 -4.89 -4.74
C ASP A 95 -0.98 -5.80 -3.80
N HIS A 96 -1.01 -7.11 -4.02
CA HIS A 96 -0.18 -8.04 -3.24
C HIS A 96 1.31 -7.79 -3.44
N ILE A 97 1.75 -7.55 -4.67
CA ILE A 97 3.16 -7.26 -4.97
C ILE A 97 3.57 -5.92 -4.33
N VAL A 98 2.78 -4.88 -4.53
CA VAL A 98 3.04 -3.54 -3.94
C VAL A 98 3.04 -3.61 -2.43
N HIS A 99 2.06 -4.27 -1.82
CA HIS A 99 1.96 -4.40 -0.37
C HIS A 99 3.17 -5.12 0.21
N PHE A 100 3.56 -6.25 -0.40
CA PHE A 100 4.72 -7.00 0.06
C PHE A 100 6.00 -6.16 0.00
N TYR A 101 6.32 -5.59 -1.16
CA TYR A 101 7.61 -4.90 -1.34
C TYR A 101 7.67 -3.52 -0.71
N HIS A 102 6.58 -2.75 -0.69
CA HIS A 102 6.59 -1.35 -0.25
C HIS A 102 6.11 -1.15 1.17
N LEU A 103 5.34 -2.09 1.72
CA LEU A 103 4.77 -1.95 3.05
C LEU A 103 5.28 -3.02 4.03
N HIS A 104 5.35 -4.27 3.61
CA HIS A 104 5.59 -5.40 4.51
C HIS A 104 7.04 -5.89 4.54
N ALA A 105 7.73 -5.89 3.41
CA ALA A 105 9.09 -6.45 3.33
C ALA A 105 10.07 -5.78 4.29
N LEU A 106 9.89 -4.48 4.57
CA LEU A 106 10.74 -3.71 5.46
C LEU A 106 10.59 -4.09 6.95
N ASP A 107 9.59 -4.87 7.32
CA ASP A 107 9.52 -5.49 8.65
C ASP A 107 10.58 -6.60 8.84
N PHE A 108 11.06 -7.17 7.72
CA PHE A 108 11.97 -8.31 7.70
C PHE A 108 13.35 -7.98 7.14
N VAL A 109 13.46 -6.89 6.39
CA VAL A 109 14.69 -6.53 5.66
C VAL A 109 15.13 -5.12 6.02
N ASP A 110 16.34 -5.01 6.58
CA ASP A 110 17.07 -3.75 6.64
C ASP A 110 17.80 -3.53 5.31
N VAL A 111 17.29 -2.63 4.47
CA VAL A 111 17.85 -2.33 3.16
C VAL A 111 19.27 -1.76 3.27
N THR A 112 19.57 -1.00 4.33
CA THR A 112 20.89 -0.38 4.52
C THR A 112 21.96 -1.39 4.86
N SER A 113 21.60 -2.55 5.40
CA SER A 113 22.51 -3.65 5.66
C SER A 113 23.17 -4.20 4.39
N ALA A 114 22.53 -4.00 3.23
CA ALA A 114 23.10 -4.37 1.93
C ALA A 114 24.44 -3.69 1.64
N LEU A 115 24.71 -2.51 2.23
CA LEU A 115 26.01 -1.81 2.08
C LEU A 115 27.17 -2.59 2.71
N GLN A 116 26.90 -3.42 3.71
CA GLN A 116 27.89 -4.22 4.42
C GLN A 116 27.94 -5.67 3.93
N ALA A 117 27.01 -6.07 3.06
CA ALA A 117 26.93 -7.42 2.56
C ALA A 117 28.11 -7.75 1.62
N ASP A 118 28.62 -8.98 1.69
CA ASP A 118 29.58 -9.50 0.70
C ASP A 118 28.88 -9.81 -0.62
N PRO A 119 29.20 -9.10 -1.72
CA PRO A 119 28.53 -9.29 -3.00
C PRO A 119 28.69 -10.70 -3.60
N VAL A 120 29.82 -11.35 -3.34
CA VAL A 120 30.08 -12.71 -3.85
C VAL A 120 29.19 -13.72 -3.11
N LYS A 121 29.14 -13.61 -1.79
CA LYS A 121 28.31 -14.46 -0.96
C LYS A 121 26.81 -14.23 -1.27
N ALA A 122 26.39 -12.98 -1.43
CA ALA A 122 25.03 -12.62 -1.80
C ALA A 122 24.64 -13.21 -3.16
N ALA A 123 25.50 -13.09 -4.17
CA ALA A 123 25.28 -13.68 -5.49
C ALA A 123 25.13 -15.20 -5.44
N LYS A 124 25.97 -15.87 -4.65
CA LYS A 124 25.90 -17.33 -4.48
C LYS A 124 24.59 -17.77 -3.84
N ILE A 125 24.17 -17.10 -2.79
CA ILE A 125 22.89 -17.39 -2.10
C ILE A 125 21.72 -17.14 -3.06
N CYS A 126 21.69 -15.99 -3.73
CA CYS A 126 20.62 -15.66 -4.68
C CYS A 126 20.52 -16.69 -5.80
N SER A 127 21.64 -17.09 -6.39
CA SER A 127 21.67 -18.10 -7.46
C SER A 127 21.26 -19.49 -7.00
N SER A 128 21.34 -19.79 -5.70
CA SER A 128 20.90 -21.08 -5.15
C SER A 128 19.38 -21.20 -4.98
N VAL A 129 18.67 -20.06 -4.89
CA VAL A 129 17.22 -20.03 -4.62
C VAL A 129 16.40 -19.39 -5.74
N SER A 130 17.03 -18.70 -6.68
CA SER A 130 16.37 -18.02 -7.80
C SER A 130 16.73 -18.68 -9.14
N PRO A 131 15.75 -18.87 -10.04
CA PRO A 131 16.04 -19.33 -11.40
C PRO A 131 16.77 -18.27 -12.25
N ARG A 132 16.85 -17.02 -11.78
CA ARG A 132 17.58 -15.95 -12.46
C ARG A 132 19.02 -15.90 -11.97
N PRO A 133 20.00 -15.90 -12.88
CA PRO A 133 21.40 -15.78 -12.48
C PRO A 133 21.64 -14.44 -11.79
N ALA A 134 22.36 -14.49 -10.68
CA ALA A 134 22.83 -13.33 -9.96
C ALA A 134 24.35 -13.26 -10.03
N SER A 135 24.90 -12.06 -10.16
CA SER A 135 26.34 -11.84 -10.22
C SER A 135 26.82 -10.91 -9.10
N ALA A 136 28.07 -11.11 -8.67
CA ALA A 136 28.69 -10.24 -7.68
C ALA A 136 28.77 -8.79 -8.17
N ASP A 137 28.98 -8.56 -9.47
CA ASP A 137 29.03 -7.22 -10.04
C ASP A 137 27.66 -6.54 -10.07
N GLY A 138 26.58 -7.31 -10.27
CA GLY A 138 25.23 -6.82 -10.10
C GLY A 138 24.96 -6.32 -8.67
N PHE A 139 25.38 -7.08 -7.67
CA PHE A 139 25.26 -6.65 -6.27
C PHE A 139 26.13 -5.45 -5.94
N LYS A 140 27.36 -5.36 -6.44
CA LYS A 140 28.21 -4.16 -6.30
C LYS A 140 27.57 -2.93 -6.93
N ALA A 141 26.93 -3.06 -8.09
CA ALA A 141 26.22 -1.96 -8.74
C ALA A 141 25.03 -1.48 -7.90
N VAL A 142 24.28 -2.39 -7.27
CA VAL A 142 23.20 -2.05 -6.33
C VAL A 142 23.76 -1.34 -5.10
N GLN A 143 24.84 -1.86 -4.49
CA GLN A 143 25.50 -1.22 -3.35
C GLN A 143 25.97 0.21 -3.70
N ALA A 144 26.57 0.42 -4.87
CA ALA A 144 27.01 1.74 -5.30
C ALA A 144 25.83 2.73 -5.42
N LYS A 145 24.71 2.30 -6.00
CA LYS A 145 23.49 3.12 -6.08
C LYS A 145 22.92 3.45 -4.71
N LEU A 146 22.83 2.44 -3.83
CA LEU A 146 22.32 2.62 -2.48
C LEU A 146 23.23 3.56 -1.68
N LYS A 147 24.56 3.39 -1.78
CA LYS A 147 25.52 4.27 -1.14
C LYS A 147 25.36 5.72 -1.60
N ALA A 148 25.33 5.96 -2.91
CA ALA A 148 25.13 7.28 -3.47
C ALA A 148 23.80 7.92 -2.99
N PHE A 149 22.75 7.13 -2.87
CA PHE A 149 21.45 7.60 -2.37
C PHE A 149 21.54 7.99 -0.89
N VAL A 150 22.15 7.16 -0.04
CA VAL A 150 22.36 7.46 1.38
C VAL A 150 23.22 8.72 1.56
N GLU A 151 24.31 8.84 0.81
CA GLU A 151 25.25 9.97 0.88
C GLU A 151 24.69 11.29 0.32
N SER A 152 23.66 11.20 -0.54
CA SER A 152 23.03 12.41 -1.11
C SER A 152 22.27 13.27 -0.12
N GLY A 153 22.08 12.80 1.11
CA GLY A 153 21.30 13.51 2.14
C GLY A 153 19.80 13.60 1.84
N GLN A 154 19.32 12.94 0.80
CA GLN A 154 17.90 12.88 0.46
C GLN A 154 17.11 11.99 1.43
N LEU A 155 17.79 11.24 2.27
CA LEU A 155 17.21 10.52 3.40
C LEU A 155 16.94 11.49 4.57
N GLY A 156 15.94 12.35 4.40
CA GLY A 156 15.37 13.08 5.53
C GLY A 156 14.53 12.18 6.44
N PRO A 157 14.08 12.66 7.59
CA PRO A 157 13.25 11.88 8.52
C PRO A 157 12.03 11.25 7.85
N PHE A 158 11.40 11.96 6.92
CA PHE A 158 10.25 11.47 6.15
C PHE A 158 10.64 10.35 5.17
N THR A 159 11.79 10.48 4.52
CA THR A 159 12.32 9.48 3.60
C THR A 159 12.73 8.22 4.35
N ASN A 160 13.33 8.35 5.54
CA ASN A 160 13.62 7.22 6.41
C ASN A 160 12.35 6.46 6.81
N ALA A 161 11.28 7.19 7.15
CA ALA A 161 10.01 6.59 7.47
C ALA A 161 9.37 5.85 6.28
N TYR A 162 9.51 6.41 5.09
CA TYR A 162 8.92 5.85 3.87
C TYR A 162 9.74 4.69 3.28
N PHE A 163 11.07 4.81 3.28
CA PHE A 163 11.98 3.80 2.70
C PHE A 163 12.48 2.76 3.71
N LEU A 164 12.58 3.12 4.97
CA LEU A 164 12.90 2.17 6.04
C LEU A 164 11.64 1.51 6.65
N GLY A 165 10.52 1.66 5.96
CA GLY A 165 9.33 0.87 6.15
C GLY A 165 8.70 0.93 7.51
N GLY A 166 8.54 2.13 8.02
CA GLY A 166 7.85 2.28 9.27
C GLY A 166 8.66 1.73 10.43
N HIS A 167 9.84 2.30 10.59
CA HIS A 167 10.51 2.17 11.88
C HIS A 167 9.47 2.44 12.98
N PRO A 168 9.34 1.59 14.01
CA PRO A 168 8.33 1.76 15.05
C PRO A 168 8.28 3.16 15.65
N ALA A 169 9.41 3.88 15.69
CA ALA A 169 9.49 5.27 16.14
C ALA A 169 8.66 6.24 15.28
N TYR A 170 8.49 5.99 13.97
CA TYR A 170 7.66 6.84 13.12
C TYR A 170 6.18 6.83 13.50
N TYR A 171 5.69 5.64 13.89
CA TYR A 171 4.29 5.49 14.31
C TYR A 171 4.07 5.82 15.79
N LEU A 172 5.15 5.93 16.55
CA LEU A 172 5.12 6.32 17.97
C LEU A 172 5.42 7.80 18.19
N ASP A 173 5.81 8.52 17.14
CA ASP A 173 6.01 9.98 17.23
C ASP A 173 4.65 10.67 17.20
N PRO A 174 4.22 11.27 18.30
CA PRO A 174 2.94 11.97 18.38
C PRO A 174 2.87 13.22 17.50
N GLU A 175 4.01 13.78 17.06
CA GLU A 175 4.09 14.94 16.17
C GLU A 175 4.03 14.52 14.67
N ALA A 176 4.25 13.24 14.37
CA ALA A 176 4.16 12.70 13.01
C ALA A 176 2.74 12.21 12.64
N ASN A 177 1.79 12.24 13.57
CA ASN A 177 0.38 11.92 13.41
C ASN A 177 -0.46 13.18 13.62
#